data_d79c04420fece5c47665dc2c53e2098b
#
_entry.id   d79c04420fece5c47665dc2c53e2098b
#
_cell.length_a   1.000
_cell.length_b   1.000
_cell.length_c   1.000
_cell.angle_alpha   90.00
_cell.angle_beta   90.00
_cell.angle_gamma   90.00
#
_symmetry.space_group_name_H-M   'P 1'
#
loop_
_entity.id
_entity.type
_entity.pdbx_description
1 polymer ?
#
loop_
_entity_poly.entity_id
_entity_poly.type
_entity_poly.pdbx_seq_one_letter_code
_entity_poly.pdbx_strand_id
1 'polypeptide(L)'
;MRFLSLAVLLLAMACETPGGMLLKEQQLSLNDIRESIGVIAGKPREISENQREVFSQYFPRTPTKAAFDPTQATERLYAHFWILGERRPYDVRVQVMSERKGPDGYFLYGEDKGMTKKVTGELKEQLQNQSRDDRNVIDNFRPF
;
A
#
# COMPACT_ATOMS: atom_id res chain seq x y z
N MET A 1 20.81 45.30 -36.22
CA MET A 1 21.19 44.02 -35.56
C MET A 1 20.22 43.71 -34.44
N ARG A 2 19.31 42.77 -34.68
CA ARG A 2 18.31 42.34 -33.67
C ARG A 2 18.78 41.00 -33.13
N PHE A 3 19.22 40.99 -31.87
CA PHE A 3 19.54 39.74 -31.13
C PHE A 3 18.25 39.08 -30.69
N LEU A 4 17.93 37.97 -31.32
CA LEU A 4 16.84 37.10 -30.93
C LEU A 4 17.34 36.24 -29.76
N SER A 5 16.99 36.59 -28.50
CA SER A 5 17.24 35.76 -27.36
C SER A 5 16.27 34.58 -27.36
N LEU A 6 16.77 33.42 -27.73
CA LEU A 6 16.04 32.16 -27.66
C LEU A 6 16.06 31.67 -26.20
N ALA A 7 15.02 32.01 -25.44
CA ALA A 7 14.82 31.45 -24.11
C ALA A 7 14.38 29.99 -24.24
N VAL A 8 15.32 29.07 -24.08
CA VAL A 8 15.03 27.63 -23.97
C VAL A 8 14.38 27.42 -22.60
N LEU A 9 13.08 27.26 -22.59
CA LEU A 9 12.30 26.88 -21.42
C LEU A 9 12.53 25.37 -21.20
N LEU A 10 13.50 25.05 -20.36
CA LEU A 10 13.70 23.69 -19.83
C LEU A 10 12.48 23.37 -18.94
N LEU A 11 11.47 22.73 -19.53
CA LEU A 11 10.43 22.02 -18.80
C LEU A 11 11.11 20.83 -18.10
N ALA A 12 11.55 21.05 -16.87
CA ALA A 12 11.87 19.97 -15.95
C ALA A 12 10.55 19.21 -15.70
N MET A 13 10.28 18.16 -16.46
CA MET A 13 9.31 17.16 -16.07
C MET A 13 9.84 16.52 -14.79
N ALA A 14 9.37 17.03 -13.66
CA ALA A 14 9.51 16.34 -12.39
C ALA A 14 8.76 15.00 -12.53
N CYS A 15 9.49 13.94 -12.82
CA CYS A 15 8.97 12.59 -12.63
C CYS A 15 8.69 12.45 -11.13
N GLU A 16 7.45 12.70 -10.72
CA GLU A 16 7.03 12.36 -9.37
C GLU A 16 7.22 10.86 -9.20
N THR A 17 8.20 10.50 -8.40
CA THR A 17 8.39 9.11 -7.99
C THR A 17 7.11 8.67 -7.31
N PRO A 18 6.42 7.63 -7.80
CA PRO A 18 5.18 7.19 -7.19
C PRO A 18 5.42 6.93 -5.70
N GLY A 19 4.60 7.55 -4.84
CA GLY A 19 4.71 7.42 -3.38
C GLY A 19 4.59 5.96 -2.93
N GLY A 20 4.83 5.75 -1.63
CA GLY A 20 4.76 4.43 -1.02
C GLY A 20 6.09 3.67 -1.03
N MET A 21 6.05 2.47 -0.47
CA MET A 21 7.18 1.53 -0.43
C MET A 21 6.88 0.30 -1.26
N LEU A 22 7.91 -0.24 -1.93
CA LEU A 22 7.79 -1.38 -2.83
C LEU A 22 8.45 -2.62 -2.23
N LEU A 23 7.66 -3.69 -2.10
CA LEU A 23 8.13 -5.04 -1.81
C LEU A 23 8.27 -5.78 -3.14
N LYS A 24 9.52 -6.04 -3.56
CA LYS A 24 9.82 -6.63 -4.86
C LYS A 24 9.81 -8.15 -4.84
N GLU A 25 9.57 -8.74 -6.02
CA GLU A 25 9.82 -10.14 -6.34
C GLU A 25 9.12 -11.16 -5.44
N GLN A 26 7.85 -10.93 -5.12
CA GLN A 26 7.05 -11.86 -4.34
C GLN A 26 6.68 -13.08 -5.17
N GLN A 27 7.14 -14.27 -4.75
CA GLN A 27 6.92 -15.55 -5.44
C GLN A 27 5.55 -16.18 -5.12
N LEU A 28 4.85 -15.67 -4.13
CA LEU A 28 3.53 -16.13 -3.71
C LEU A 28 2.48 -15.96 -4.81
N SER A 29 1.40 -16.73 -4.72
CA SER A 29 0.26 -16.55 -5.62
C SER A 29 -0.45 -15.21 -5.36
N LEU A 30 -1.24 -14.74 -6.33
CA LEU A 30 -2.04 -13.54 -6.15
C LEU A 30 -3.02 -13.65 -4.97
N ASN A 31 -3.55 -14.87 -4.74
CA ASN A 31 -4.46 -15.13 -3.61
C ASN A 31 -3.73 -15.05 -2.28
N ASP A 32 -2.54 -15.66 -2.17
CA ASP A 32 -1.75 -15.67 -0.93
C ASP A 32 -1.29 -14.25 -0.55
N ILE A 33 -0.93 -13.44 -1.57
CA ILE A 33 -0.60 -12.02 -1.34
C ILE A 33 -1.83 -11.26 -0.83
N ARG A 34 -3.03 -11.49 -1.41
CA ARG A 34 -4.27 -10.86 -0.94
C ARG A 34 -4.67 -11.31 0.46
N GLU A 35 -4.49 -12.58 0.77
CA GLU A 35 -4.71 -13.11 2.12
C GLU A 35 -3.78 -12.45 3.12
N SER A 36 -2.49 -12.35 2.79
CA SER A 36 -1.51 -11.65 3.63
C SER A 36 -1.86 -10.17 3.83
N ILE A 37 -2.33 -9.48 2.80
CA ILE A 37 -2.85 -8.10 2.93
C ILE A 37 -4.07 -8.08 3.86
N GLY A 38 -4.98 -9.05 3.74
CA GLY A 38 -6.16 -9.18 4.60
C GLY A 38 -5.82 -9.39 6.08
N VAL A 39 -4.74 -10.12 6.39
CA VAL A 39 -4.26 -10.28 7.77
C VAL A 39 -3.80 -8.94 8.36
N ILE A 40 -3.13 -8.10 7.57
CA ILE A 40 -2.60 -6.81 8.03
C ILE A 40 -3.69 -5.72 8.03
N ALA A 41 -4.46 -5.63 6.96
CA ALA A 41 -5.44 -4.56 6.74
C ALA A 41 -6.82 -4.87 7.32
N GLY A 42 -7.08 -6.13 7.70
CA GLY A 42 -8.42 -6.60 8.05
C GLY A 42 -9.34 -6.65 6.83
N LYS A 43 -10.67 -6.59 7.08
CA LYS A 43 -11.65 -6.53 6.00
C LYS A 43 -11.45 -5.25 5.18
N PRO A 44 -11.21 -5.34 3.87
CA PRO A 44 -10.99 -4.15 3.05
C PRO A 44 -12.27 -3.31 2.96
N ARG A 45 -12.08 -1.99 2.83
CA ARG A 45 -13.15 -1.03 2.52
C ARG A 45 -13.54 -1.11 1.05
N GLU A 46 -12.53 -1.27 0.20
CA GLU A 46 -12.68 -1.28 -1.24
C GLU A 46 -11.63 -2.20 -1.88
N ILE A 47 -12.02 -2.89 -2.94
CA ILE A 47 -11.14 -3.71 -3.78
C ILE A 47 -11.46 -3.36 -5.23
N SER A 48 -10.44 -3.14 -6.07
CA SER A 48 -10.62 -2.90 -7.50
C SER A 48 -11.20 -4.13 -8.22
N GLU A 49 -11.84 -3.93 -9.38
CA GLU A 49 -12.45 -5.00 -10.17
C GLU A 49 -11.44 -6.10 -10.55
N ASN A 50 -10.21 -5.71 -10.89
CA ASN A 50 -9.11 -6.65 -11.18
C ASN A 50 -8.49 -7.26 -9.91
N GLN A 51 -8.99 -6.89 -8.72
CA GLN A 51 -8.55 -7.36 -7.41
C GLN A 51 -7.05 -7.13 -7.12
N ARG A 52 -6.44 -6.14 -7.75
CA ARG A 52 -5.02 -5.80 -7.59
C ARG A 52 -4.79 -4.57 -6.73
N GLU A 53 -5.84 -3.82 -6.44
CA GLU A 53 -5.80 -2.69 -5.52
C GLU A 53 -6.72 -2.96 -4.34
N VAL A 54 -6.20 -2.76 -3.14
CA VAL A 54 -6.91 -3.01 -1.89
C VAL A 54 -6.78 -1.77 -1.01
N PHE A 55 -7.91 -1.27 -0.53
CA PHE A 55 -7.98 -0.18 0.43
C PHE A 55 -8.42 -0.70 1.79
N SER A 56 -7.63 -0.44 2.82
CA SER A 56 -8.00 -0.79 4.19
C SER A 56 -9.19 0.01 4.68
N GLN A 57 -9.77 -0.40 5.82
CA GLN A 57 -10.60 0.48 6.62
C GLN A 57 -9.79 1.68 7.10
N TYR A 58 -10.48 2.74 7.51
CA TYR A 58 -9.84 3.86 8.19
C TYR A 58 -9.36 3.45 9.57
N PHE A 59 -8.20 3.96 9.98
CA PHE A 59 -7.64 3.71 11.30
C PHE A 59 -6.99 5.00 11.87
N PRO A 60 -6.84 5.10 13.19
CA PRO A 60 -6.19 6.24 13.82
C PRO A 60 -4.66 6.11 13.70
N ARG A 61 -3.95 7.25 13.70
CA ARG A 61 -2.48 7.29 13.74
C ARG A 61 -1.92 6.60 14.99
N THR A 62 -2.56 6.81 16.12
CA THR A 62 -2.18 6.19 17.39
C THR A 62 -3.29 5.23 17.83
N PRO A 63 -2.97 3.98 18.15
CA PRO A 63 -3.95 3.04 18.68
C PRO A 63 -4.65 3.63 19.90
N THR A 64 -5.97 3.59 19.92
CA THR A 64 -6.80 4.05 21.03
C THR A 64 -7.53 2.88 21.66
N LYS A 65 -7.78 2.95 22.98
CA LYS A 65 -8.63 1.96 23.66
C LYS A 65 -10.12 2.17 23.37
N ALA A 66 -10.50 3.37 22.97
CA ALA A 66 -11.86 3.70 22.58
C ALA A 66 -12.12 3.25 21.13
N ALA A 67 -13.37 2.93 20.82
CA ALA A 67 -13.78 2.64 19.47
C ALA A 67 -13.47 3.84 18.56
N PHE A 68 -12.76 3.61 17.47
CA PHE A 68 -12.43 4.64 16.50
C PHE A 68 -13.62 4.87 15.57
N ASP A 69 -14.12 6.11 15.55
CA ASP A 69 -15.13 6.55 14.59
C ASP A 69 -14.47 7.41 13.51
N PRO A 70 -14.30 6.88 12.28
CA PRO A 70 -13.65 7.61 11.20
C PRO A 70 -14.46 8.81 10.69
N THR A 71 -15.75 8.91 11.04
CA THR A 71 -16.61 10.03 10.63
C THR A 71 -16.47 11.24 11.55
N GLN A 72 -16.01 11.04 12.78
CA GLN A 72 -15.81 12.09 13.78
C GLN A 72 -14.35 12.48 13.99
N ALA A 73 -13.41 11.65 13.55
CA ALA A 73 -11.98 11.88 13.71
C ALA A 73 -11.54 13.17 12.98
N THR A 74 -10.66 13.94 13.59
CA THR A 74 -10.04 15.12 12.95
C THR A 74 -9.04 14.71 11.85
N GLU A 75 -8.40 13.55 12.03
CA GLU A 75 -7.51 12.91 11.07
C GLU A 75 -7.79 11.42 11.05
N ARG A 76 -7.77 10.82 9.86
CA ARG A 76 -7.90 9.39 9.65
C ARG A 76 -6.90 8.91 8.61
N LEU A 77 -6.41 7.70 8.78
CA LEU A 77 -5.47 7.07 7.87
C LEU A 77 -6.14 5.89 7.19
N TYR A 78 -5.65 5.56 6.00
CA TYR A 78 -5.95 4.29 5.34
C TYR A 78 -4.72 3.79 4.58
N ALA A 79 -4.57 2.48 4.46
CA ALA A 79 -3.53 1.87 3.66
C ALA A 79 -4.08 1.52 2.28
N HIS A 80 -3.28 1.81 1.25
CA HIS A 80 -3.53 1.44 -0.12
C HIS A 80 -2.43 0.47 -0.56
N PHE A 81 -2.83 -0.68 -1.07
CA PHE A 81 -1.96 -1.74 -1.54
C PHE A 81 -2.19 -1.94 -3.03
N TRP A 82 -1.11 -2.03 -3.81
CA TRP A 82 -1.13 -2.38 -5.22
C TRP A 82 -0.32 -3.66 -5.44
N ILE A 83 -0.90 -4.64 -6.12
CA ILE A 83 -0.20 -5.84 -6.57
C ILE A 83 0.13 -5.62 -8.04
N LEU A 84 1.41 -5.46 -8.33
CA LEU A 84 1.96 -5.09 -9.63
C LEU A 84 2.52 -6.33 -10.35
N GLY A 85 2.42 -6.33 -11.67
CA GLY A 85 2.87 -7.43 -12.52
C GLY A 85 1.72 -8.31 -13.00
N GLU A 86 1.87 -8.94 -14.17
CA GLU A 86 0.84 -9.82 -14.76
C GLU A 86 0.94 -11.25 -14.24
N ARG A 87 2.15 -11.69 -13.91
CA ARG A 87 2.48 -13.03 -13.42
C ARG A 87 3.59 -12.95 -12.37
N ARG A 88 3.82 -14.04 -11.67
CA ARG A 88 4.94 -14.15 -10.71
C ARG A 88 6.30 -13.95 -11.38
N PRO A 89 7.24 -13.29 -10.70
CA PRO A 89 7.09 -12.66 -9.38
C PRO A 89 6.25 -11.37 -9.42
N TYR A 90 5.51 -11.10 -8.34
CA TYR A 90 4.75 -9.86 -8.20
C TYR A 90 5.52 -8.85 -7.36
N ASP A 91 5.30 -7.57 -7.62
CA ASP A 91 5.69 -6.51 -6.70
C ASP A 91 4.47 -6.02 -5.92
N VAL A 92 4.65 -5.66 -4.66
CA VAL A 92 3.58 -5.09 -3.84
C VAL A 92 3.99 -3.71 -3.39
N ARG A 93 3.23 -2.70 -3.80
CA ARG A 93 3.39 -1.32 -3.29
C ARG A 93 2.43 -1.08 -2.15
N VAL A 94 2.92 -0.44 -1.10
CA VAL A 94 2.16 -0.04 0.08
C VAL A 94 2.29 1.44 0.27
N GLN A 95 1.18 2.14 0.49
CA GLN A 95 1.15 3.55 0.81
C GLN A 95 0.08 3.80 1.86
N VAL A 96 0.42 4.54 2.92
CA VAL A 96 -0.56 4.98 3.92
C VAL A 96 -0.86 6.44 3.68
N MET A 97 -2.12 6.75 3.47
CA MET A 97 -2.62 8.09 3.22
C MET A 97 -3.31 8.65 4.44
N SER A 98 -3.14 9.95 4.65
CA SER A 98 -3.80 10.72 5.69
C SER A 98 -4.87 11.60 5.07
N GLU A 99 -6.05 11.60 5.68
CA GLU A 99 -7.13 12.54 5.40
C GLU A 99 -7.43 13.37 6.64
N ARG A 100 -7.70 14.65 6.45
CA ARG A 100 -8.09 15.58 7.52
C ARG A 100 -9.49 16.12 7.31
N LYS A 101 -10.20 16.32 8.42
CA LYS A 101 -11.53 16.89 8.44
C LYS A 101 -11.46 18.41 8.21
N GLY A 102 -12.15 18.88 7.19
CA GLY A 102 -12.35 20.29 6.87
C GLY A 102 -13.83 20.70 7.02
N PRO A 103 -14.18 21.94 6.65
CA PRO A 103 -15.55 22.44 6.71
C PRO A 103 -16.54 21.63 5.87
N ASP A 104 -16.09 21.19 4.68
CA ASP A 104 -16.92 20.50 3.68
C ASP A 104 -16.72 18.98 3.67
N GLY A 105 -16.03 18.42 4.67
CA GLY A 105 -15.74 16.99 4.75
C GLY A 105 -14.25 16.68 4.85
N TYR A 106 -13.87 15.45 4.50
CA TYR A 106 -12.49 15.03 4.53
C TYR A 106 -11.78 15.36 3.22
N PHE A 107 -10.54 15.84 3.33
CA PHE A 107 -9.66 16.04 2.20
C PHE A 107 -8.35 15.27 2.38
N LEU A 108 -7.77 14.83 1.27
CA LEU A 108 -6.49 14.16 1.25
C LEU A 108 -5.39 15.14 1.70
N TYR A 109 -4.69 14.78 2.78
CA TYR A 109 -3.60 15.61 3.32
C TYR A 109 -2.23 15.20 2.78
N GLY A 110 -2.02 13.90 2.55
CA GLY A 110 -0.79 13.37 1.96
C GLY A 110 -0.42 11.99 2.51
N GLU A 111 0.75 11.53 2.11
CA GLU A 111 1.29 10.26 2.58
C GLU A 111 1.89 10.38 3.98
N ASP A 112 1.55 9.43 4.85
CA ASP A 112 2.23 9.21 6.11
C ASP A 112 3.37 8.21 5.93
N LYS A 113 4.58 8.72 5.70
CA LYS A 113 5.76 7.87 5.45
C LYS A 113 6.12 6.96 6.63
N GLY A 114 5.88 7.42 7.87
CA GLY A 114 6.13 6.62 9.07
C GLY A 114 5.22 5.41 9.14
N MET A 115 3.93 5.61 8.92
CA MET A 115 2.93 4.54 8.87
C MET A 115 3.10 3.66 7.63
N THR A 116 3.47 4.23 6.47
CA THR A 116 3.81 3.45 5.26
C THR A 116 4.94 2.47 5.56
N LYS A 117 6.02 2.93 6.21
CA LYS A 117 7.14 2.06 6.60
C LYS A 117 6.72 0.96 7.57
N LYS A 118 5.90 1.28 8.57
CA LYS A 118 5.39 0.33 9.55
C LYS A 118 4.53 -0.75 8.88
N VAL A 119 3.51 -0.37 8.15
CA VAL A 119 2.59 -1.31 7.47
C VAL A 119 3.33 -2.16 6.43
N THR A 120 4.30 -1.58 5.70
CA THR A 120 5.15 -2.32 4.77
C THR A 120 6.00 -3.36 5.48
N GLY A 121 6.55 -3.04 6.65
CA GLY A 121 7.32 -3.98 7.48
C GLY A 121 6.48 -5.16 7.95
N GLU A 122 5.29 -4.89 8.45
CA GLU A 122 4.32 -5.92 8.88
C GLU A 122 3.91 -6.82 7.72
N LEU A 123 3.59 -6.25 6.55
CA LEU A 123 3.24 -7.03 5.37
C LEU A 123 4.42 -7.89 4.89
N LYS A 124 5.64 -7.35 4.90
CA LYS A 124 6.84 -8.12 4.53
C LYS A 124 7.01 -9.35 5.41
N GLU A 125 6.85 -9.21 6.71
CA GLU A 125 6.93 -10.32 7.67
C GLU A 125 5.84 -11.36 7.39
N GLN A 126 4.60 -10.92 7.15
CA GLN A 126 3.48 -11.80 6.83
C GLN A 126 3.71 -12.59 5.54
N LEU A 127 4.18 -11.96 4.48
CA LEU A 127 4.50 -12.60 3.20
C LEU A 127 5.63 -13.64 3.36
N GLN A 128 6.62 -13.36 4.21
CA GLN A 128 7.70 -14.31 4.51
C GLN A 128 7.19 -15.52 5.29
N ASN A 129 6.29 -15.34 6.24
CA ASN A 129 5.69 -16.43 7.02
C ASN A 129 4.84 -17.32 6.09
N GLN A 130 4.00 -16.75 5.25
CA GLN A 130 3.20 -17.47 4.26
C GLN A 130 4.10 -18.32 3.33
N SER A 131 5.19 -17.74 2.83
CA SER A 131 6.15 -18.45 1.97
C SER A 131 6.87 -19.61 2.68
N ARG A 132 7.03 -19.56 4.00
CA ARG A 132 7.61 -20.66 4.79
C ARG A 132 6.61 -21.79 4.98
N ASP A 133 5.36 -21.46 5.26
CA ASP A 133 4.29 -22.42 5.46
C ASP A 133 4.04 -23.24 4.19
N ASP A 134 4.00 -22.60 3.03
CA ASP A 134 3.87 -23.28 1.72
C ASP A 134 5.00 -24.28 1.47
N ARG A 135 6.24 -23.94 1.82
CA ARG A 135 7.38 -24.85 1.68
C ARG A 135 7.29 -26.06 2.61
N ASN A 136 6.86 -25.87 3.84
CA ASN A 136 6.70 -26.95 4.81
C ASN A 136 5.63 -27.94 4.39
N VAL A 137 4.55 -27.49 3.75
CA VAL A 137 3.50 -28.35 3.19
C VAL A 137 4.05 -29.24 2.07
N ILE A 138 4.84 -28.68 1.17
CA ILE A 138 5.43 -29.44 0.04
C ILE A 138 6.43 -30.50 0.55
N ASP A 139 7.24 -30.19 1.53
CA ASP A 139 8.22 -31.14 2.07
C ASP A 139 7.57 -32.30 2.83
N ASN A 140 6.40 -32.11 3.41
CA ASN A 140 5.62 -33.17 4.06
C ASN A 140 4.89 -34.12 3.08
N PHE A 141 4.76 -33.73 1.81
CA PHE A 141 4.12 -34.52 0.75
C PHE A 141 5.11 -35.22 -0.19
N ARG A 142 6.38 -35.39 0.16
CA ARG A 142 7.27 -36.24 -0.64
C ARG A 142 6.83 -37.70 -0.51
N PRO A 143 6.29 -38.33 -1.57
CA PRO A 143 6.08 -39.76 -1.57
C PRO A 143 7.44 -40.47 -1.55
N PHE A 144 7.55 -41.48 -0.75
CA PHE A 144 8.72 -42.36 -0.64
C PHE A 144 9.11 -42.97 -1.97
#